data_4b8ad2f927b184877243078879fe494b
#
_entry.id   4b8ad2f927b184877243078879fe494b
#
_cell.length_a   1.000
_cell.length_b   1.000
_cell.length_c   1.000
_cell.angle_alpha   90.00
_cell.angle_beta   90.00
_cell.angle_gamma   90.00
#
_symmetry.space_group_name_H-M   'P 1'
#
loop_
_entity.id
_entity.type
_entity.pdbx_description
1 polymer ?
#
loop_
_entity_poly.entity_id
_entity_poly.type
_entity_poly.pdbx_seq_one_letter_code
_entity_poly.pdbx_strand_id
1 'polypeptide(L)'
;MVRGILPPPLFIDGLMKFLERPYYVGLLNAASFHGAAHQQPQEYFVFTKFPVLRPTRKKSIKINYISKKGIPEHLLEKRKTETGLINISSPELTAMDLVQFDKHIGGLNRAATVLNELSEVIKPEQINEGLLKEVPVTAIQRLGFLLDLILRKEEIGKRLYDESKKAGLEFFRIPLKLSTETKGFSADGRWKVIVNSEIEIDE
;
A
#
# COMPACT_ATOMS: atom_id res chain seq x y z
N MET A 1 -28.14 24.99 11.56
CA MET A 1 -26.90 24.73 10.81
C MET A 1 -26.32 23.38 11.23
N VAL A 2 -26.38 22.39 10.38
CA VAL A 2 -25.68 21.11 10.62
C VAL A 2 -24.21 21.43 10.46
N ARG A 3 -23.45 21.45 11.57
CA ARG A 3 -21.98 21.54 11.49
C ARG A 3 -21.49 20.25 10.84
N GLY A 4 -21.23 20.32 9.55
CA GLY A 4 -20.62 19.23 8.78
C GLY A 4 -19.30 18.83 9.41
N ILE A 5 -18.98 17.52 9.31
CA ILE A 5 -17.67 17.03 9.74
C ILE A 5 -16.69 17.35 8.62
N LEU A 6 -15.61 18.06 8.94
CA LEU A 6 -14.55 18.32 7.98
C LEU A 6 -13.90 17.00 7.53
N PRO A 7 -13.83 16.68 6.23
CA PRO A 7 -13.17 15.48 5.74
C PRO A 7 -11.68 15.44 6.09
N PRO A 8 -11.09 14.25 6.36
CA PRO A 8 -9.68 14.12 6.74
C PRO A 8 -8.69 14.84 5.81
N PRO A 9 -8.83 14.80 4.47
CA PRO A 9 -7.90 15.51 3.58
C PRO A 9 -7.78 17.02 3.86
N LEU A 10 -8.80 17.62 4.45
CA LEU A 10 -8.82 19.06 4.71
C LEU A 10 -8.13 19.48 6.02
N PHE A 11 -7.81 18.54 6.91
CA PHE A 11 -7.17 18.87 8.19
C PHE A 11 -5.96 18.02 8.54
N ILE A 12 -5.72 16.90 7.85
CA ILE A 12 -4.68 15.96 8.23
C ILE A 12 -3.28 16.57 8.22
N ASP A 13 -2.96 17.41 7.24
CA ASP A 13 -1.67 18.09 7.17
C ASP A 13 -1.45 19.02 8.36
N GLY A 14 -2.46 19.83 8.71
CA GLY A 14 -2.43 20.70 9.88
C GLY A 14 -2.30 19.92 11.18
N LEU A 15 -3.01 18.80 11.31
CA LEU A 15 -2.91 17.92 12.48
C LEU A 15 -1.49 17.33 12.62
N MET A 16 -0.92 16.82 11.54
CA MET A 16 0.40 16.18 11.60
C MET A 16 1.52 17.19 11.82
N LYS A 17 1.39 18.42 11.29
CA LYS A 17 2.27 19.54 11.59
C LYS A 17 2.18 19.96 13.05
N PHE A 18 0.98 20.05 13.62
CA PHE A 18 0.78 20.34 15.05
C PHE A 18 1.41 19.28 15.95
N LEU A 19 1.36 18.01 15.53
CA LEU A 19 1.99 16.89 16.23
C LEU A 19 3.51 16.81 15.98
N GLU A 20 4.05 17.67 15.12
CA GLU A 20 5.46 17.65 14.67
C GLU A 20 5.89 16.28 14.11
N ARG A 21 4.99 15.65 13.33
CA ARG A 21 5.20 14.32 12.79
C ARG A 21 5.25 14.30 11.28
N PRO A 22 6.33 13.76 10.68
CA PRO A 22 6.34 13.46 9.25
C PRO A 22 5.31 12.38 8.94
N TYR A 23 4.62 12.50 7.81
CA TYR A 23 3.52 11.61 7.47
C TYR A 23 3.31 11.48 5.97
N TYR A 24 2.56 10.45 5.60
CA TYR A 24 1.85 10.38 4.33
C TYR A 24 0.51 9.64 4.48
N VAL A 25 -0.41 9.96 3.60
CA VAL A 25 -1.67 9.23 3.43
C VAL A 25 -1.39 8.04 2.53
N GLY A 26 -1.78 6.83 2.97
CA GLY A 26 -1.48 5.58 2.27
C GLY A 26 -2.70 4.70 2.05
N LEU A 27 -2.44 3.47 1.61
CA LEU A 27 -3.43 2.41 1.40
C LEU A 27 -4.58 2.84 0.48
N LEU A 28 -5.82 2.50 0.85
CA LEU A 28 -7.02 2.79 0.05
C LEU A 28 -7.22 4.28 -0.20
N ASN A 29 -6.80 5.14 0.75
CA ASN A 29 -6.94 6.58 0.58
C ASN A 29 -5.97 7.11 -0.49
N ALA A 30 -4.72 6.66 -0.49
CA ALA A 30 -3.77 7.01 -1.55
C ALA A 30 -4.22 6.43 -2.90
N ALA A 31 -4.65 5.16 -2.93
CA ALA A 31 -5.20 4.53 -4.13
C ALA A 31 -6.37 5.35 -4.71
N SER A 32 -7.28 5.84 -3.87
CA SER A 32 -8.39 6.71 -4.30
C SER A 32 -7.89 8.01 -4.93
N PHE A 33 -6.84 8.65 -4.39
CA PHE A 33 -6.21 9.82 -5.00
C PHE A 33 -5.55 9.53 -6.36
N HIS A 34 -5.17 8.29 -6.58
CA HIS A 34 -4.64 7.80 -7.86
C HIS A 34 -5.73 7.29 -8.82
N GLY A 35 -7.01 7.36 -8.43
CA GLY A 35 -8.12 6.90 -9.25
C GLY A 35 -8.40 5.40 -9.17
N ALA A 36 -7.77 4.68 -8.24
CA ALA A 36 -7.81 3.22 -8.11
C ALA A 36 -8.72 2.71 -6.97
N ALA A 37 -9.74 3.45 -6.57
CA ALA A 37 -10.72 3.00 -5.61
C ALA A 37 -12.04 3.72 -5.87
N HIS A 38 -13.02 2.98 -6.38
CA HIS A 38 -14.35 3.54 -6.72
C HIS A 38 -15.19 3.91 -5.50
N GLN A 39 -14.93 3.30 -4.34
CA GLN A 39 -15.64 3.62 -3.09
C GLN A 39 -14.75 4.42 -2.17
N GLN A 40 -15.26 5.54 -1.65
CA GLN A 40 -14.55 6.29 -0.62
C GLN A 40 -14.32 5.41 0.62
N PRO A 41 -13.06 5.22 1.05
CA PRO A 41 -12.77 4.45 2.23
C PRO A 41 -13.45 5.05 3.47
N GLN A 42 -14.12 4.21 4.26
CA GLN A 42 -14.75 4.64 5.51
C GLN A 42 -13.74 4.99 6.60
N GLU A 43 -12.53 4.46 6.48
CA GLU A 43 -11.42 4.71 7.38
C GLU A 43 -10.30 5.44 6.64
N TYR A 44 -9.59 6.30 7.36
CA TYR A 44 -8.47 7.07 6.82
C TYR A 44 -7.16 6.52 7.37
N PHE A 45 -6.18 6.27 6.51
CA PHE A 45 -4.91 5.67 6.88
C PHE A 45 -3.77 6.65 6.71
N VAL A 46 -3.05 6.88 7.80
CA VAL A 46 -1.91 7.79 7.87
C VAL A 46 -0.69 7.04 8.36
N PHE A 47 0.35 7.04 7.57
CA PHE A 47 1.65 6.52 7.96
C PHE A 47 2.48 7.62 8.63
N THR A 48 3.13 7.30 9.73
CA THR A 48 4.00 8.23 10.46
C THR A 48 5.11 7.49 11.19
N LYS A 49 6.05 8.23 11.78
CA LYS A 49 7.14 7.61 12.58
C LYS A 49 6.64 7.17 13.95
N PHE A 50 7.40 6.26 14.58
CA PHE A 50 7.25 5.96 16.00
C PHE A 50 7.45 7.22 16.89
N PRO A 51 6.87 7.25 18.11
CA PRO A 51 6.06 6.23 18.77
C PRO A 51 4.65 6.09 18.18
N VAL A 52 4.00 4.95 18.43
CA VAL A 52 2.67 4.61 17.93
C VAL A 52 1.64 5.65 18.35
N LEU A 53 0.85 6.13 17.42
CA LEU A 53 -0.33 6.94 17.68
C LEU A 53 -1.58 6.04 17.74
N ARG A 54 -2.45 6.33 18.70
CA ARG A 54 -3.73 5.63 18.83
C ARG A 54 -4.69 6.10 17.73
N PRO A 55 -5.51 5.21 17.17
CA PRO A 55 -6.55 5.61 16.23
C PRO A 55 -7.45 6.69 16.82
N THR A 56 -7.80 7.67 16.00
CA THR A 56 -8.72 8.74 16.39
C THR A 56 -10.07 8.49 15.76
N ARG A 57 -11.12 8.49 16.56
CA ARG A 57 -12.51 8.39 16.06
C ARG A 57 -13.29 9.63 16.50
N LYS A 58 -13.91 10.29 15.53
CA LYS A 58 -14.82 11.41 15.79
C LYS A 58 -16.04 11.30 14.86
N LYS A 59 -17.18 11.02 15.43
CA LYS A 59 -18.44 10.73 14.68
C LYS A 59 -18.21 9.59 13.67
N SER A 60 -18.43 9.83 12.36
CA SER A 60 -18.25 8.85 11.29
C SER A 60 -16.80 8.73 10.78
N ILE A 61 -15.89 9.61 11.22
CA ILE A 61 -14.49 9.59 10.77
C ILE A 61 -13.65 8.75 11.72
N LYS A 62 -12.90 7.80 11.16
CA LYS A 62 -11.87 7.06 11.87
C LYS A 62 -10.54 7.22 11.14
N ILE A 63 -9.54 7.70 11.86
CA ILE A 63 -8.16 7.81 11.37
C ILE A 63 -7.33 6.74 12.06
N ASN A 64 -6.73 5.87 11.26
CA ASN A 64 -5.78 4.86 11.70
C ASN A 64 -4.36 5.37 11.41
N TYR A 65 -3.48 5.25 12.38
CA TYR A 65 -2.07 5.58 12.22
C TYR A 65 -1.24 4.30 12.15
N ILE A 66 -0.44 4.19 11.10
CA ILE A 66 0.48 3.07 10.91
C ILE A 66 1.91 3.60 11.12
N SER A 67 2.63 2.99 12.06
CA SER A 67 3.98 3.44 12.40
C SER A 67 5.03 2.74 11.55
N LYS A 68 5.93 3.54 10.96
CA LYS A 68 7.13 3.08 10.23
C LYS A 68 8.39 3.64 10.90
N LYS A 69 9.54 3.01 10.66
CA LYS A 69 10.84 3.51 11.14
C LYS A 69 11.24 4.83 10.47
N GLY A 70 10.92 4.97 9.20
CA GLY A 70 11.17 6.17 8.39
C GLY A 70 9.99 6.49 7.49
N ILE A 71 9.94 7.72 7.03
CA ILE A 71 9.00 8.17 6.00
C ILE A 71 9.81 8.45 4.75
N PRO A 72 9.58 7.71 3.64
CA PRO A 72 10.37 7.82 2.41
C PRO A 72 9.91 9.03 1.58
N GLU A 73 10.38 10.22 1.92
CA GLU A 73 9.93 11.47 1.29
C GLU A 73 10.08 11.46 -0.23
N HIS A 74 11.09 10.78 -0.77
CA HIS A 74 11.34 10.64 -2.20
C HIS A 74 10.33 9.76 -2.95
N LEU A 75 9.46 9.04 -2.23
CA LEU A 75 8.38 8.21 -2.76
C LEU A 75 7.00 8.81 -2.49
N LEU A 76 6.96 10.09 -2.10
CA LEU A 76 5.71 10.79 -1.81
C LEU A 76 5.37 11.79 -2.90
N GLU A 77 4.07 11.93 -3.12
CA GLU A 77 3.50 12.97 -3.96
C GLU A 77 2.73 13.98 -3.10
N LYS A 78 2.71 15.23 -3.54
CA LYS A 78 1.85 16.26 -2.95
C LYS A 78 0.55 16.35 -3.72
N ARG A 79 -0.57 16.26 -3.03
CA ARG A 79 -1.90 16.46 -3.60
C ARG A 79 -2.53 17.73 -3.06
N LYS A 80 -3.07 18.52 -3.98
CA LYS A 80 -3.79 19.76 -3.63
C LYS A 80 -5.16 19.39 -3.07
N THR A 81 -5.52 20.03 -1.96
CA THR A 81 -6.85 20.03 -1.35
C THR A 81 -7.37 21.46 -1.24
N GLU A 82 -8.58 21.63 -0.79
CA GLU A 82 -9.16 22.99 -0.56
C GLU A 82 -8.40 23.77 0.51
N THR A 83 -7.74 23.10 1.44
CA THR A 83 -7.03 23.75 2.57
C THR A 83 -5.51 23.77 2.42
N GLY A 84 -4.96 23.22 1.33
CA GLY A 84 -3.51 23.18 1.10
C GLY A 84 -3.02 21.93 0.40
N LEU A 85 -1.84 21.46 0.79
CA LEU A 85 -1.22 20.27 0.22
C LEU A 85 -1.14 19.16 1.29
N ILE A 86 -1.41 17.94 0.87
CA ILE A 86 -1.19 16.74 1.68
C ILE A 86 -0.13 15.85 1.01
N ASN A 87 0.59 15.06 1.82
CA ASN A 87 1.52 14.05 1.33
C ASN A 87 0.77 12.73 1.16
N ILE A 88 0.90 12.11 0.00
CA ILE A 88 0.38 10.77 -0.28
C ILE A 88 1.51 9.87 -0.79
N SER A 89 1.40 8.56 -0.63
CA SER A 89 2.32 7.62 -1.27
C SER A 89 2.17 7.67 -2.80
N SER A 90 3.30 7.53 -3.53
CA SER A 90 3.25 7.32 -4.98
C SER A 90 2.48 6.05 -5.33
N PRO A 91 2.04 5.84 -6.59
CA PRO A 91 1.38 4.60 -6.99
C PRO A 91 2.19 3.35 -6.63
N GLU A 92 3.50 3.37 -6.84
CA GLU A 92 4.41 2.25 -6.60
C GLU A 92 4.53 1.94 -5.10
N LEU A 93 4.70 2.96 -4.25
CA LEU A 93 4.72 2.78 -2.80
C LEU A 93 3.34 2.35 -2.28
N THR A 94 2.25 2.88 -2.85
CA THR A 94 0.89 2.47 -2.52
C THR A 94 0.67 0.99 -2.81
N ALA A 95 1.14 0.48 -3.95
CA ALA A 95 1.06 -0.94 -4.30
C ALA A 95 1.78 -1.83 -3.27
N MET A 96 2.98 -1.43 -2.85
CA MET A 96 3.75 -2.13 -1.82
C MET A 96 3.03 -2.12 -0.47
N ASP A 97 2.54 -0.95 -0.04
CA ASP A 97 1.84 -0.79 1.24
C ASP A 97 0.52 -1.58 1.28
N LEU A 98 -0.25 -1.65 0.17
CA LEU A 98 -1.48 -2.44 0.08
C LEU A 98 -1.23 -3.93 0.37
N VAL A 99 -0.13 -4.48 -0.13
CA VAL A 99 0.23 -5.89 0.10
C VAL A 99 0.84 -6.10 1.49
N GLN A 100 1.69 -5.18 1.94
CA GLN A 100 2.35 -5.27 3.24
C GLN A 100 1.36 -5.15 4.39
N PHE A 101 0.37 -4.30 4.25
CA PHE A 101 -0.61 -3.94 5.27
C PHE A 101 -2.03 -4.41 4.92
N ASP A 102 -2.16 -5.47 4.13
CA ASP A 102 -3.43 -6.02 3.64
C ASP A 102 -4.48 -6.22 4.74
N LYS A 103 -4.06 -6.63 5.93
CA LYS A 103 -4.94 -6.83 7.09
C LYS A 103 -5.71 -5.57 7.51
N HIS A 104 -5.15 -4.39 7.27
CA HIS A 104 -5.81 -3.12 7.60
C HIS A 104 -6.92 -2.75 6.62
N ILE A 105 -6.93 -3.35 5.45
CA ILE A 105 -7.86 -3.01 4.37
C ILE A 105 -8.86 -4.13 4.02
N GLY A 106 -8.88 -5.19 4.79
CA GLY A 106 -9.79 -6.31 4.57
C GLY A 106 -9.18 -7.52 3.87
N GLY A 107 -7.84 -7.56 3.73
CA GLY A 107 -7.09 -8.71 3.23
C GLY A 107 -6.65 -8.63 1.77
N LEU A 108 -6.03 -9.71 1.30
CA LEU A 108 -5.37 -9.76 -0.01
C LEU A 108 -6.34 -9.67 -1.19
N ASN A 109 -7.56 -10.18 -1.10
CA ASN A 109 -8.54 -10.06 -2.18
C ASN A 109 -8.82 -8.60 -2.48
N ARG A 110 -9.12 -7.82 -1.43
CA ARG A 110 -9.34 -6.38 -1.60
C ARG A 110 -8.08 -5.64 -2.06
N ALA A 111 -6.90 -6.04 -1.57
CA ALA A 111 -5.64 -5.49 -2.07
C ALA A 111 -5.47 -5.78 -3.56
N ALA A 112 -5.77 -7.00 -4.02
CA ALA A 112 -5.66 -7.38 -5.43
C ALA A 112 -6.64 -6.62 -6.33
N THR A 113 -7.90 -6.44 -5.89
CA THR A 113 -8.89 -5.62 -6.61
C THR A 113 -8.38 -4.20 -6.81
N VAL A 114 -7.92 -3.54 -5.75
CA VAL A 114 -7.39 -2.16 -5.85
C VAL A 114 -6.09 -2.11 -6.66
N LEU A 115 -5.21 -3.11 -6.54
CA LEU A 115 -3.98 -3.21 -7.33
C LEU A 115 -4.25 -3.35 -8.82
N ASN A 116 -5.32 -4.04 -9.22
CA ASN A 116 -5.69 -4.17 -10.62
C ASN A 116 -5.94 -2.80 -11.25
N GLU A 117 -6.70 -1.93 -10.59
CA GLU A 117 -6.95 -0.57 -11.04
C GLU A 117 -5.69 0.31 -10.91
N LEU A 118 -4.99 0.24 -9.77
CA LEU A 118 -3.78 1.04 -9.51
C LEU A 118 -2.67 0.75 -10.53
N SER A 119 -2.61 -0.46 -11.06
CA SER A 119 -1.61 -0.86 -12.06
C SER A 119 -1.64 -0.02 -13.34
N GLU A 120 -2.76 0.62 -13.65
CA GLU A 120 -2.89 1.50 -14.83
C GLU A 120 -2.09 2.81 -14.70
N VAL A 121 -1.73 3.19 -13.48
CA VAL A 121 -0.97 4.43 -13.19
C VAL A 121 0.42 4.17 -12.62
N ILE A 122 0.76 2.92 -12.33
CA ILE A 122 2.13 2.51 -11.95
C ILE A 122 3.06 2.70 -13.13
N LYS A 123 4.18 3.37 -12.89
CA LYS A 123 5.23 3.58 -13.88
C LYS A 123 6.37 2.60 -13.63
N PRO A 124 6.63 1.65 -14.56
CA PRO A 124 7.69 0.64 -14.36
C PRO A 124 9.05 1.26 -14.05
N GLU A 125 9.38 2.41 -14.63
CA GLU A 125 10.65 3.12 -14.41
C GLU A 125 10.81 3.66 -12.97
N GLN A 126 9.71 3.84 -12.23
CA GLN A 126 9.74 4.24 -10.83
C GLN A 126 9.97 3.06 -9.88
N ILE A 127 9.88 1.82 -10.40
CA ILE A 127 10.28 0.63 -9.66
C ILE A 127 11.80 0.52 -9.73
N ASN A 128 12.46 0.97 -8.67
CA ASN A 128 13.91 1.08 -8.57
C ASN A 128 14.41 0.71 -7.16
N GLU A 129 15.71 0.69 -6.99
CA GLU A 129 16.35 0.35 -5.72
C GLU A 129 15.87 1.21 -4.55
N GLY A 130 15.58 2.50 -4.78
CA GLY A 130 15.07 3.42 -3.76
C GLY A 130 13.72 2.97 -3.19
N LEU A 131 12.80 2.47 -4.06
CA LEU A 131 11.54 1.86 -3.61
C LEU A 131 11.78 0.55 -2.87
N LEU A 132 12.63 -0.33 -3.41
CA LEU A 132 12.84 -1.67 -2.85
C LEU A 132 13.47 -1.64 -1.45
N LYS A 133 14.27 -0.62 -1.11
CA LYS A 133 14.87 -0.45 0.22
C LYS A 133 13.87 -0.06 1.30
N GLU A 134 12.73 0.50 0.93
CA GLU A 134 11.72 1.01 1.88
C GLU A 134 10.71 -0.05 2.33
N VAL A 135 10.75 -1.25 1.72
CA VAL A 135 9.76 -2.30 1.94
C VAL A 135 10.43 -3.66 2.20
N PRO A 136 9.81 -4.55 2.99
CA PRO A 136 10.36 -5.87 3.22
C PRO A 136 10.30 -6.74 1.96
N VAL A 137 11.29 -7.61 1.79
CA VAL A 137 11.37 -8.56 0.66
C VAL A 137 10.09 -9.40 0.52
N THR A 138 9.45 -9.76 1.64
CA THR A 138 8.19 -10.50 1.64
C THR A 138 7.03 -9.75 0.98
N ALA A 139 6.99 -8.42 1.10
CA ALA A 139 5.98 -7.61 0.40
C ALA A 139 6.28 -7.54 -1.10
N ILE A 140 7.56 -7.42 -1.48
CA ILE A 140 8.02 -7.47 -2.88
C ILE A 140 7.61 -8.79 -3.53
N GLN A 141 7.89 -9.93 -2.87
CA GLN A 141 7.54 -11.26 -3.37
C GLN A 141 6.04 -11.42 -3.58
N ARG A 142 5.22 -11.02 -2.60
CA ARG A 142 3.75 -11.11 -2.72
C ARG A 142 3.20 -10.18 -3.79
N LEU A 143 3.67 -8.93 -3.84
CA LEU A 143 3.25 -7.99 -4.89
C LEU A 143 3.59 -8.54 -6.28
N GLY A 144 4.83 -9.02 -6.46
CA GLY A 144 5.24 -9.58 -7.73
C GLY A 144 4.41 -10.80 -8.14
N PHE A 145 4.12 -11.71 -7.19
CA PHE A 145 3.24 -12.83 -7.42
C PHE A 145 1.84 -12.39 -7.87
N LEU A 146 1.25 -11.38 -7.19
CA LEU A 146 -0.06 -10.86 -7.57
C LEU A 146 -0.03 -10.23 -8.96
N LEU A 147 0.96 -9.40 -9.27
CA LEU A 147 1.09 -8.73 -10.57
C LEU A 147 1.26 -9.74 -11.72
N ASP A 148 2.18 -10.71 -11.57
CA ASP A 148 2.50 -11.66 -12.63
C ASP A 148 1.41 -12.71 -12.84
N LEU A 149 0.98 -13.37 -11.75
CA LEU A 149 0.22 -14.61 -11.86
C LEU A 149 -1.29 -14.42 -11.68
N ILE A 150 -1.70 -13.38 -10.95
CA ILE A 150 -3.12 -13.11 -10.67
C ILE A 150 -3.64 -12.03 -11.60
N LEU A 151 -2.99 -10.87 -11.62
CA LEU A 151 -3.46 -9.67 -12.35
C LEU A 151 -2.98 -9.61 -13.81
N ARG A 152 -2.02 -10.46 -14.18
CA ARG A 152 -1.44 -10.53 -15.54
C ARG A 152 -0.84 -9.19 -16.01
N LYS A 153 -0.26 -8.42 -15.08
CA LYS A 153 0.45 -7.17 -15.35
C LYS A 153 1.95 -7.47 -15.55
N GLU A 154 2.26 -8.21 -16.61
CA GLU A 154 3.57 -8.82 -16.85
C GLU A 154 4.72 -7.79 -16.92
N GLU A 155 4.50 -6.62 -17.51
CA GLU A 155 5.52 -5.58 -17.62
C GLU A 155 5.96 -5.08 -16.24
N ILE A 156 5.00 -4.77 -15.37
CA ILE A 156 5.26 -4.28 -14.01
C ILE A 156 5.92 -5.39 -13.18
N GLY A 157 5.38 -6.63 -13.25
CA GLY A 157 5.93 -7.78 -12.55
C GLY A 157 7.36 -8.09 -13.00
N LYS A 158 7.62 -8.08 -14.31
CA LYS A 158 8.97 -8.27 -14.87
C LYS A 158 9.93 -7.21 -14.36
N ARG A 159 9.55 -5.93 -14.41
CA ARG A 159 10.36 -4.83 -13.92
C ARG A 159 10.70 -5.00 -12.44
N LEU A 160 9.71 -5.33 -11.62
CA LEU A 160 9.89 -5.58 -10.18
C LEU A 160 10.87 -6.72 -9.93
N TYR A 161 10.77 -7.81 -10.70
CA TYR A 161 11.67 -8.95 -10.58
C TYR A 161 13.10 -8.58 -10.96
N ASP A 162 13.29 -7.93 -12.12
CA ASP A 162 14.60 -7.57 -12.65
C ASP A 162 15.33 -6.60 -11.70
N GLU A 163 14.64 -5.58 -11.17
CA GLU A 163 15.21 -4.66 -10.19
C GLU A 163 15.51 -5.33 -8.84
N SER A 164 14.67 -6.29 -8.41
CA SER A 164 14.95 -7.07 -7.21
C SER A 164 16.23 -7.91 -7.35
N LYS A 165 16.44 -8.53 -8.51
CA LYS A 165 17.67 -9.29 -8.80
C LYS A 165 18.89 -8.40 -8.90
N LYS A 166 18.76 -7.25 -9.55
CA LYS A 166 19.82 -6.24 -9.64
C LYS A 166 20.22 -5.69 -8.26
N ALA A 167 19.25 -5.52 -7.36
CA ALA A 167 19.48 -5.12 -5.97
C ALA A 167 20.01 -6.26 -5.08
N GLY A 168 20.23 -7.47 -5.61
CA GLY A 168 20.73 -8.63 -4.87
C GLY A 168 19.76 -9.20 -3.85
N LEU A 169 18.45 -8.98 -4.02
CA LEU A 169 17.46 -9.51 -3.10
C LEU A 169 17.30 -11.01 -3.26
N GLU A 170 17.43 -11.74 -2.14
CA GLU A 170 17.19 -13.17 -2.09
C GLU A 170 15.74 -13.48 -1.73
N PHE A 171 15.08 -14.26 -2.59
CA PHE A 171 13.71 -14.70 -2.37
C PHE A 171 13.71 -16.07 -1.66
N PHE A 172 12.86 -16.20 -0.66
CA PHE A 172 12.68 -17.41 0.12
C PHE A 172 11.21 -17.80 0.17
N ARG A 173 10.92 -19.04 0.53
CA ARG A 173 9.54 -19.55 0.58
C ARG A 173 8.73 -18.82 1.64
N ILE A 174 7.67 -18.12 1.22
CA ILE A 174 6.75 -17.39 2.09
C ILE A 174 5.30 -17.75 1.73
N PRO A 175 4.38 -17.78 2.69
CA PRO A 175 2.97 -17.97 2.39
C PRO A 175 2.38 -16.72 1.70
N LEU A 176 1.46 -16.93 0.76
CA LEU A 176 0.66 -15.85 0.20
C LEU A 176 -0.22 -15.23 1.29
N LYS A 177 -0.91 -16.07 2.07
CA LYS A 177 -1.73 -15.65 3.21
C LYS A 177 -1.13 -16.18 4.52
N LEU A 178 -0.70 -15.25 5.38
CA LEU A 178 0.00 -15.56 6.63
C LEU A 178 -0.85 -16.33 7.64
N SER A 179 -2.18 -16.20 7.60
CA SER A 179 -3.11 -16.83 8.54
C SER A 179 -3.56 -18.23 8.13
N THR A 180 -3.11 -18.75 6.99
CA THR A 180 -3.50 -20.06 6.44
C THR A 180 -2.32 -21.00 6.47
N GLU A 181 -2.57 -22.28 6.79
CA GLU A 181 -1.53 -23.30 6.76
C GLU A 181 -0.88 -23.43 5.38
N THR A 182 0.39 -23.80 5.38
CA THR A 182 1.19 -23.97 4.15
C THR A 182 1.41 -25.45 3.77
N LYS A 183 1.01 -26.37 4.64
CA LYS A 183 1.21 -27.82 4.42
C LYS A 183 0.38 -28.28 3.20
N GLY A 184 1.04 -28.97 2.28
CA GLY A 184 0.40 -29.48 1.06
C GLY A 184 0.33 -28.49 -0.11
N PHE A 185 0.75 -27.25 0.08
CA PHE A 185 0.79 -26.26 -0.99
C PHE A 185 2.20 -26.11 -1.57
N SER A 186 2.28 -25.93 -2.89
CA SER A 186 3.53 -25.65 -3.59
C SER A 186 3.84 -24.14 -3.61
N ALA A 187 5.11 -23.80 -3.74
CA ALA A 187 5.53 -22.43 -3.99
C ALA A 187 5.70 -22.19 -5.49
N ASP A 188 5.34 -20.98 -5.93
CA ASP A 188 5.66 -20.50 -7.25
C ASP A 188 7.17 -20.44 -7.47
N GLY A 189 7.61 -20.74 -8.70
CA GLY A 189 9.02 -20.85 -9.04
C GLY A 189 9.78 -19.52 -9.05
N ARG A 190 9.13 -18.43 -9.42
CA ARG A 190 9.73 -17.10 -9.60
C ARG A 190 9.80 -16.30 -8.30
N TRP A 191 8.66 -16.10 -7.67
CA TRP A 191 8.51 -15.27 -6.47
C TRP A 191 8.66 -16.05 -5.17
N LYS A 192 8.71 -17.38 -5.23
CA LYS A 192 8.79 -18.30 -4.07
C LYS A 192 7.61 -18.18 -3.10
N VAL A 193 6.47 -17.74 -3.58
CA VAL A 193 5.24 -17.59 -2.81
C VAL A 193 4.49 -18.92 -2.77
N ILE A 194 4.20 -19.43 -1.57
CA ILE A 194 3.37 -20.62 -1.36
C ILE A 194 1.91 -20.23 -1.58
N VAL A 195 1.26 -20.87 -2.57
CA VAL A 195 -0.10 -20.52 -3.00
C VAL A 195 -1.12 -21.21 -2.10
N ASN A 196 -1.22 -20.76 -0.86
CA ASN A 196 -2.08 -21.31 0.19
C ASN A 196 -3.44 -20.60 0.34
N SER A 197 -3.80 -19.79 -0.63
CA SER A 197 -5.12 -19.13 -0.71
C SER A 197 -5.43 -18.77 -2.15
N GLU A 198 -6.67 -18.88 -2.54
CA GLU A 198 -7.19 -18.29 -3.78
C GLU A 198 -7.37 -16.79 -3.61
N ILE A 199 -7.15 -16.05 -4.68
CA ILE A 199 -7.36 -14.60 -4.74
C ILE A 199 -8.51 -14.32 -5.69
N GLU A 200 -9.57 -13.75 -5.15
CA GLU A 200 -10.73 -13.29 -5.89
C GLU A 200 -10.61 -11.78 -6.11
N ILE A 201 -10.91 -11.34 -7.33
CA ILE A 201 -10.91 -9.93 -7.71
C ILE A 201 -12.36 -9.56 -7.94
N ASP A 202 -12.86 -8.57 -7.22
CA ASP A 202 -14.17 -7.99 -7.46
C ASP A 202 -14.11 -7.15 -8.75
N GLU A 203 -15.05 -7.40 -9.70
CA GLU A 203 -15.20 -6.65 -10.95
C GLU A 203 -15.89 -5.29 -10.72
#